data_2a1b5b2a9ed5b017b9756186682dd508
#
_entry.id   2a1b5b2a9ed5b017b9756186682dd508
#
_cell.length_a   1.000
_cell.length_b   1.000
_cell.length_c   1.000
_cell.angle_alpha   90.00
_cell.angle_beta   90.00
_cell.angle_gamma   90.00
#
_symmetry.space_group_name_H-M   'P 1'
#
loop_
_entity.id
_entity.type
_entity.pdbx_description
1 polymer ?
#
loop_
_entity_poly.entity_id
_entity_poly.type
_entity_poly.pdbx_seq_one_letter_code
_entity_poly.pdbx_strand_id
1 'polypeptide(L)' 'MDTFVVSLNVELFRRLLERETDESRRQAFVRLLAQEEAKLVELDAKLLH' A
#
# COMPACT_ATOMS: atom_id res chain seq x y z
N MET A 1 -1.21 0.50 -14.53
CA MET A 1 -0.19 0.46 -13.47
C MET A 1 0.19 -0.98 -13.20
N ASP A 2 1.45 -1.24 -13.05
CA ASP A 2 1.99 -2.59 -12.87
C ASP A 2 1.73 -3.09 -11.44
N THR A 3 1.23 -4.32 -11.31
CA THR A 3 1.03 -4.95 -9.99
C THR A 3 2.33 -5.05 -9.21
N PHE A 4 3.45 -5.24 -9.89
CA PHE A 4 4.75 -5.28 -9.25
C PHE A 4 5.07 -3.96 -8.52
N VAL A 5 4.82 -2.84 -9.17
CA VAL A 5 5.06 -1.51 -8.58
C VAL A 5 4.14 -1.29 -7.37
N VAL A 6 2.88 -1.65 -7.49
CA VAL A 6 1.92 -1.51 -6.38
C VAL A 6 2.34 -2.38 -5.20
N SER A 7 2.74 -3.62 -5.44
CA SER A 7 3.21 -4.53 -4.39
C SER A 7 4.44 -3.96 -3.68
N LEU A 8 5.35 -3.38 -4.44
CA LEU A 8 6.56 -2.77 -3.89
C LEU A 8 6.20 -1.58 -2.99
N ASN A 9 5.24 -0.77 -3.42
CA ASN A 9 4.77 0.37 -2.63
C ASN A 9 4.13 -0.10 -1.31
N VAL A 10 3.34 -1.17 -1.35
CA VAL A 10 2.72 -1.74 -0.15
C VAL A 10 3.80 -2.15 0.86
N GLU A 11 4.83 -2.86 0.40
CA GLU A 11 5.92 -3.26 1.28
C GLU A 11 6.66 -2.07 1.86
N LEU A 12 6.93 -1.08 1.03
CA LEU A 12 7.64 0.12 1.47
C LEU A 12 6.85 0.85 2.55
N PHE A 13 5.56 1.05 2.34
CA PHE A 13 4.71 1.73 3.32
C PHE A 13 4.60 0.95 4.63
N ARG A 14 4.55 -0.38 4.57
CA ARG A 14 4.56 -1.21 5.77
C ARG A 14 5.83 -1.01 6.59
N ARG A 15 6.99 -0.96 5.93
CA ARG A 15 8.27 -0.73 6.60
C ARG A 15 8.34 0.66 7.21
N LEU A 16 7.86 1.67 6.49
CA LEU A 16 7.80 3.03 6.99
C LEU A 16 6.91 3.11 8.22
N LEU A 17 5.77 2.43 8.18
CA LEU A 17 4.82 2.41 9.28
C LEU A 17 5.42 1.79 10.54
N GLU A 18 6.21 0.71 10.39
CA GLU A 18 6.87 0.05 11.51
C GLU A 18 7.86 0.96 12.23
N ARG A 19 8.50 1.85 11.48
CA ARG A 19 9.54 2.74 12.03
C ARG A 19 8.98 4.06 12.50
N GLU A 20 7.82 4.47 12.03
CA GLU A 20 7.27 5.79 12.31
C GLU A 20 6.68 5.83 13.71
N THR A 21 7.13 6.81 14.51
CA THR A 21 6.66 7.02 15.86
C THR A 21 5.67 8.17 15.98
N ASP A 22 5.64 9.05 14.97
CA ASP A 22 4.71 10.17 14.96
C ASP A 22 3.31 9.71 14.55
N GLU A 23 2.31 9.97 15.39
CA GLU A 23 0.95 9.50 15.17
C GLU A 23 0.34 10.05 13.89
N SER A 24 0.56 11.33 13.60
CA SER A 24 0.02 11.94 12.38
C SER A 24 0.57 11.28 11.12
N ARG A 25 1.87 11.02 11.11
CA ARG A 25 2.51 10.35 9.98
C ARG A 25 2.06 8.90 9.86
N ARG A 26 1.89 8.22 11.00
CA ARG A 26 1.38 6.84 11.00
C ARG A 26 0.01 6.78 10.34
N GLN A 27 -0.88 7.71 10.70
CA GLN A 27 -2.21 7.76 10.09
C GLN A 27 -2.14 8.01 8.59
N ALA A 28 -1.24 8.90 8.16
CA ALA A 28 -1.04 9.17 6.73
C ALA A 28 -0.56 7.90 6.00
N PHE A 29 0.40 7.18 6.57
CA PHE A 29 0.91 5.94 5.97
C PHE A 29 -0.15 4.84 5.93
N VAL A 30 -0.98 4.73 6.97
CA VAL A 30 -2.09 3.77 6.98
C VAL A 30 -3.05 4.04 5.83
N ARG A 31 -3.38 5.30 5.58
CA ARG A 31 -4.26 5.69 4.47
C ARG A 31 -3.64 5.37 3.12
N LEU A 32 -2.37 5.70 2.96
CA LEU A 32 -1.65 5.41 1.71
C LEU A 32 -1.55 3.91 1.47
N LEU A 33 -1.26 3.16 2.52
CA LEU A 33 -1.19 1.71 2.44
C LEU A 33 -2.53 1.11 2.03
N ALA A 34 -3.61 1.58 2.64
CA ALA A 34 -4.96 1.11 2.30
C ALA A 34 -5.30 1.39 0.84
N GLN A 35 -4.91 2.56 0.33
CA GLN A 35 -5.13 2.91 -1.07
C GLN A 35 -4.37 2.00 -2.02
N GLU A 36 -3.11 1.71 -1.70
CA GLU A 36 -2.29 0.82 -2.52
C GLU A 36 -2.80 -0.62 -2.49
N GLU A 37 -3.21 -1.08 -1.32
CA GLU A 37 -3.78 -2.43 -1.19
C GLU A 37 -5.09 -2.56 -1.98
N ALA A 38 -5.92 -1.53 -1.99
CA ALA A 38 -7.14 -1.52 -2.77
C ALA A 38 -6.83 -1.60 -4.28
N LYS A 39 -5.81 -0.89 -4.74
CA LYS A 39 -5.36 -0.98 -6.14
C LYS A 39 -4.90 -2.39 -6.48
N LEU A 40 -4.17 -3.02 -5.57
CA LEU A 40 -3.66 -4.37 -5.80
C LEU A 40 -4.80 -5.39 -5.94
N VAL A 41 -5.78 -5.30 -5.07
CA VAL A 41 -6.98 -6.16 -5.14
C VAL A 41 -7.72 -5.95 -6.46
N GLU A 42 -7.87 -4.70 -6.87
CA GLU A 42 -8.54 -4.37 -8.12
C GLU A 42 -7.81 -4.92 -9.34
N LEU A 43 -6.48 -4.80 -9.36
CA LEU A 43 -5.67 -5.33 -10.44
C LEU A 43 -5.73 -6.85 -10.50
N ASP A 44 -5.68 -7.52 -9.36
CA ASP A 44 -5.80 -8.98 -9.30
C ASP A 44 -7.16 -9.43 -9.81
N ALA A 45 -8.23 -8.73 -9.48
CA ALA A 45 -9.57 -9.04 -9.96
C ALA A 45 -9.65 -8.92 -11.47
N LYS A 46 -9.00 -7.93 -12.07
CA LYS A 46 -8.95 -7.76 -13.52
C LYS A 46 -8.16 -8.87 -14.20
N LEU A 47 -7.08 -9.32 -13.56
CA LEU A 47 -6.26 -10.40 -14.12
C LEU A 47 -6.98 -11.75 -14.10
N LEU A 48 -7.91 -11.94 -13.18
CA LEU A 48 -8.67 -13.18 -13.06
C LEU A 48 -9.80 -13.28 -14.09
N HIS A 49 -10.13 -12.23 -14.77
CA HIS A 49 -11.12 -12.19 -15.83
C HIS A 49 -10.45 -12.16 -17.20
#